data_af4e6ac0531bf0f4b73a4f0dc2e3f0c4
#
_entry.id   af4e6ac0531bf0f4b73a4f0dc2e3f0c4
#
_cell.length_a   1.000
_cell.length_b   1.000
_cell.length_c   1.000
_cell.angle_alpha   90.00
_cell.angle_beta   90.00
_cell.angle_gamma   90.00
#
_symmetry.space_group_name_H-M   'P 1'
#
loop_
_entity.id
_entity.type
_entity.pdbx_description
1 polymer ?
#
loop_
_entity_poly.entity_id
_entity_poly.type
_entity_poly.pdbx_seq_one_letter_code
_entity_poly.pdbx_strand_id
1 'polypeptide(L)'
;MRLLHNIGDINHSNYNTREQVIDCNEPLGFDGIYLNVYENQDILKDKTGVFFVMGNFMGGDNSFDLEYVPKLEKYCSWEQVEEMCTNYNFKIGWHTWNHPDLTKLSEDEIMKEVTPPYQMDLFAYPYGNYNYLVIECVKKAGFKFAWSVTQGTLDTNDIDYNYKIYRDYL
;
A
#
# COMPACT_ATOMS: atom_id res chain seq x y z
N MET A 1 -17.15 3.88 -4.42
CA MET A 1 -15.82 3.24 -4.19
C MET A 1 -15.55 3.35 -2.70
N ARG A 2 -15.16 2.25 -2.06
CA ARG A 2 -14.90 2.25 -0.62
C ARG A 2 -13.47 2.75 -0.36
N LEU A 3 -13.31 3.53 0.69
CA LEU A 3 -12.01 3.95 1.18
C LEU A 3 -11.32 2.77 1.88
N LEU A 4 -10.02 2.61 1.66
CA LEU A 4 -9.21 1.63 2.38
C LEU A 4 -8.64 2.30 3.63
N HIS A 5 -8.70 1.60 4.76
CA HIS A 5 -7.94 2.01 5.94
C HIS A 5 -6.49 1.60 5.75
N ASN A 6 -5.57 2.51 6.01
CA ASN A 6 -4.14 2.21 5.96
C ASN A 6 -3.74 1.55 7.28
N ILE A 7 -3.23 0.33 7.17
CA ILE A 7 -2.71 -0.43 8.30
C ILE A 7 -1.20 -0.54 8.09
N GLY A 8 -0.44 -0.05 9.06
CA GLY A 8 0.98 -0.30 9.12
C GLY A 8 1.26 -1.72 9.64
N ASP A 9 2.15 -1.84 10.57
CA ASP A 9 2.49 -3.08 11.26
C ASP A 9 1.41 -3.47 12.29
N ILE A 10 1.00 -4.74 12.32
CA ILE A 10 0.03 -5.29 13.29
C ILE A 10 0.56 -5.31 14.73
N ASN A 11 1.87 -5.23 14.92
CA ASN A 11 2.52 -5.33 16.25
C ASN A 11 3.18 -4.03 16.71
N HIS A 12 2.92 -2.89 16.10
CA HIS A 12 3.47 -1.64 16.60
C HIS A 12 2.94 -1.38 18.02
N SER A 13 3.86 -1.29 18.98
CA SER A 13 3.57 -1.16 20.43
C SER A 13 2.74 0.09 20.81
N ASN A 14 2.50 0.99 19.87
CA ASN A 14 1.71 2.20 20.06
C ASN A 14 0.33 2.16 19.41
N TYR A 15 -0.03 1.07 18.72
CA TYR A 15 -1.33 0.91 18.06
C TYR A 15 -1.89 -0.48 18.40
N ASN A 16 -3.09 -0.53 18.95
CA ASN A 16 -3.84 -1.78 19.17
C ASN A 16 -4.34 -2.34 17.83
N THR A 17 -3.43 -2.53 16.90
CA THR A 17 -3.76 -2.78 15.50
C THR A 17 -4.51 -4.10 15.27
N ARG A 18 -4.25 -5.14 16.07
CA ARG A 18 -4.96 -6.42 15.92
C ARG A 18 -6.46 -6.28 16.24
N GLU A 19 -6.82 -5.65 17.35
CA GLU A 19 -8.22 -5.43 17.74
C GLU A 19 -8.91 -4.49 16.76
N GLN A 20 -8.26 -3.41 16.35
CA GLN A 20 -8.78 -2.49 15.36
C GLN A 20 -9.05 -3.16 14.01
N VAL A 21 -8.15 -4.06 13.54
CA VAL A 21 -8.38 -4.82 12.32
C VAL A 21 -9.57 -5.77 12.48
N ILE A 22 -9.69 -6.46 13.62
CA ILE A 22 -10.80 -7.36 13.90
C ILE A 22 -12.13 -6.60 13.87
N ASP A 23 -12.20 -5.43 14.45
CA ASP A 23 -13.42 -4.62 14.55
C ASP A 23 -13.73 -3.81 13.28
N CYS A 24 -12.76 -3.63 12.38
CA CYS A 24 -12.96 -2.87 11.16
C CYS A 24 -13.85 -3.62 10.16
N ASN A 25 -14.90 -2.98 9.69
CA ASN A 25 -15.80 -3.50 8.67
C ASN A 25 -15.55 -2.91 7.27
N GLU A 26 -14.61 -1.98 7.15
CA GLU A 26 -14.22 -1.36 5.88
C GLU A 26 -13.07 -2.13 5.23
N PRO A 27 -12.88 -2.02 3.89
CA PRO A 27 -11.75 -2.61 3.21
C PRO A 27 -10.41 -2.06 3.74
N LEU A 28 -9.44 -2.96 3.91
CA LEU A 28 -8.14 -2.68 4.50
C LEU A 28 -7.08 -2.43 3.42
N GLY A 29 -6.13 -1.53 3.70
CA GLY A 29 -4.95 -1.32 2.86
C GLY A 29 -3.67 -1.49 3.69
N PHE A 30 -2.74 -2.29 3.19
CA PHE A 30 -1.44 -2.50 3.82
C PHE A 30 -0.35 -1.98 2.89
N ASP A 31 0.40 -0.95 3.32
CA ASP A 31 1.52 -0.39 2.58
C ASP A 31 2.81 -1.01 3.09
N GLY A 32 3.45 -1.87 2.26
CA GLY A 32 4.59 -2.66 2.70
C GLY A 32 4.16 -3.73 3.72
N ILE A 33 4.00 -4.97 3.28
CA ILE A 33 3.42 -6.03 4.08
C ILE A 33 4.48 -6.67 4.97
N TYR A 34 4.46 -6.37 6.27
CA TYR A 34 5.35 -6.98 7.23
C TYR A 34 5.02 -8.46 7.49
N LEU A 35 6.04 -9.25 7.81
CA LEU A 35 5.91 -10.68 8.06
C LEU A 35 4.92 -11.02 9.17
N ASN A 36 4.76 -10.14 10.16
CA ASN A 36 3.80 -10.32 11.25
C ASN A 36 2.33 -10.31 10.77
N VAL A 37 2.02 -9.70 9.62
CA VAL A 37 0.69 -9.80 9.01
C VAL A 37 0.45 -11.25 8.56
N TYR A 38 1.43 -11.89 7.94
CA TYR A 38 1.35 -13.29 7.55
C TYR A 38 1.27 -14.23 8.77
N GLU A 39 2.08 -13.99 9.79
CA GLU A 39 2.07 -14.78 11.03
C GLU A 39 0.74 -14.70 11.80
N ASN A 40 -0.03 -13.63 11.60
CA ASN A 40 -1.34 -13.39 12.22
C ASN A 40 -2.47 -13.31 11.19
N GLN A 41 -2.33 -13.98 10.05
CA GLN A 41 -3.26 -13.86 8.93
C GLN A 41 -4.71 -14.32 9.24
N ASP A 42 -4.92 -15.05 10.34
CA ASP A 42 -6.26 -15.41 10.83
C ASP A 42 -7.19 -14.20 11.03
N ILE A 43 -6.61 -13.00 11.33
CA ILE A 43 -7.37 -11.75 11.48
C ILE A 43 -7.98 -11.25 10.17
N LEU A 44 -7.48 -11.72 9.02
CA LEU A 44 -7.95 -11.33 7.69
C LEU A 44 -9.22 -12.06 7.27
N LYS A 45 -9.64 -13.06 8.08
CA LYS A 45 -10.86 -13.81 7.83
C LYS A 45 -12.06 -12.85 7.78
N ASP A 46 -12.90 -13.03 6.77
CA ASP A 46 -14.09 -12.19 6.51
C ASP A 46 -13.77 -10.71 6.19
N LYS A 47 -12.51 -10.38 6.00
CA LYS A 47 -12.06 -9.04 5.57
C LYS A 47 -11.82 -9.00 4.07
N THR A 48 -11.77 -7.78 3.54
CA THR A 48 -11.38 -7.49 2.16
C THR A 48 -10.32 -6.40 2.15
N GLY A 49 -9.47 -6.38 1.14
CA GLY A 49 -8.46 -5.32 1.09
C GLY A 49 -7.44 -5.46 -0.01
N VAL A 50 -6.36 -4.70 0.13
CA VAL A 50 -5.25 -4.66 -0.80
C VAL A 50 -3.93 -4.69 -0.03
N PHE A 51 -3.01 -5.54 -0.49
CA PHE A 51 -1.62 -5.55 -0.11
C PHE A 51 -0.82 -4.75 -1.14
N PHE A 52 -0.35 -3.57 -0.79
CA PHE A 52 0.49 -2.74 -1.65
C PHE A 52 1.95 -3.10 -1.44
N VAL A 53 2.52 -3.83 -2.39
CA VAL A 53 3.86 -4.42 -2.28
C VAL A 53 4.95 -3.47 -2.77
N MET A 54 6.08 -3.46 -2.08
CA MET A 54 7.30 -2.76 -2.46
C MET A 54 8.30 -3.75 -3.07
N GLY A 55 8.52 -3.66 -4.39
CA GLY A 55 9.18 -4.72 -5.17
C GLY A 55 10.52 -5.19 -4.63
N ASN A 56 11.44 -4.28 -4.31
CA ASN A 56 12.79 -4.62 -3.87
C ASN A 56 12.89 -5.04 -2.39
N PHE A 57 11.83 -4.85 -1.60
CA PHE A 57 11.84 -5.20 -0.18
C PHE A 57 11.11 -6.50 0.13
N MET A 58 10.46 -7.13 -0.86
CA MET A 58 9.78 -8.40 -0.66
C MET A 58 10.74 -9.50 -0.20
N GLY A 59 10.45 -10.10 0.97
CA GLY A 59 11.33 -11.08 1.63
C GLY A 59 12.55 -10.49 2.33
N GLY A 60 12.73 -9.17 2.27
CA GLY A 60 13.77 -8.40 2.97
C GLY A 60 13.30 -7.83 4.30
N ASP A 61 13.80 -6.66 4.63
CA ASP A 61 13.47 -5.95 5.87
C ASP A 61 13.37 -4.43 5.66
N ASN A 62 12.97 -3.70 6.72
CA ASN A 62 12.83 -2.25 6.72
C ASN A 62 14.11 -1.49 7.08
N SER A 63 15.29 -2.06 6.83
CA SER A 63 16.57 -1.43 7.18
C SER A 63 16.79 -0.05 6.54
N PHE A 64 16.09 0.22 5.40
CA PHE A 64 16.12 1.51 4.73
C PHE A 64 15.34 2.62 5.47
N ASP A 65 14.46 2.26 6.40
CA ASP A 65 13.48 3.16 7.05
C ASP A 65 13.63 3.21 8.59
N LEU A 66 14.76 2.73 9.13
CA LEU A 66 15.00 2.66 10.58
C LEU A 66 15.03 4.02 11.29
N GLU A 67 15.19 5.11 10.53
CA GLU A 67 15.08 6.48 11.08
C GLU A 67 13.64 6.78 11.52
N TYR A 68 12.65 6.27 10.79
CA TYR A 68 11.22 6.49 11.04
C TYR A 68 10.57 5.32 11.77
N VAL A 69 11.01 4.09 11.48
CA VAL A 69 10.54 2.86 12.12
C VAL A 69 11.73 2.21 12.85
N PRO A 70 12.02 2.58 14.09
CA PRO A 70 13.27 2.23 14.78
C PRO A 70 13.39 0.75 15.18
N LYS A 71 12.46 -0.10 14.78
CA LYS A 71 12.50 -1.54 14.98
C LYS A 71 12.72 -2.25 13.65
N LEU A 72 13.72 -3.14 13.60
CA LEU A 72 13.97 -3.97 12.41
C LEU A 72 12.87 -5.02 12.28
N GLU A 73 12.08 -4.93 11.22
CA GLU A 73 10.99 -5.84 10.88
C GLU A 73 11.20 -6.43 9.49
N LYS A 74 10.78 -7.68 9.32
CA LYS A 74 10.84 -8.37 8.02
C LYS A 74 9.57 -8.12 7.22
N TYR A 75 9.72 -8.02 5.90
CA TYR A 75 8.61 -8.05 4.96
C TYR A 75 8.26 -9.48 4.52
N CYS A 76 7.02 -9.69 4.16
CA CYS A 76 6.57 -10.92 3.52
C CYS A 76 7.31 -11.16 2.19
N SER A 77 7.50 -12.43 1.83
CA SER A 77 7.89 -12.80 0.47
C SER A 77 6.69 -12.68 -0.50
N TRP A 78 6.97 -12.72 -1.81
CA TRP A 78 5.92 -12.76 -2.84
C TRP A 78 4.97 -13.94 -2.64
N GLU A 79 5.51 -15.12 -2.37
CA GLU A 79 4.74 -16.35 -2.17
C GLU A 79 3.80 -16.24 -0.96
N GLN A 80 4.25 -15.62 0.12
CA GLN A 80 3.43 -15.40 1.32
C GLN A 80 2.26 -14.44 1.05
N VAL A 81 2.50 -13.36 0.28
CA VAL A 81 1.43 -12.42 -0.10
C VAL A 81 0.44 -13.09 -1.05
N GLU A 82 0.91 -13.85 -2.04
CA GLU A 82 0.06 -14.61 -2.96
C GLU A 82 -0.78 -15.66 -2.24
N GLU A 83 -0.21 -16.36 -1.24
CA GLU A 83 -0.93 -17.29 -0.39
C GLU A 83 -2.06 -16.59 0.39
N MET A 84 -1.78 -15.44 1.01
CA MET A 84 -2.81 -14.67 1.70
C MET A 84 -3.92 -14.20 0.75
N CYS A 85 -3.58 -13.78 -0.47
CA CYS A 85 -4.58 -13.41 -1.47
C CYS A 85 -5.43 -14.60 -1.93
N THR A 86 -4.85 -15.81 -1.94
CA THR A 86 -5.58 -17.04 -2.28
C THR A 86 -6.52 -17.47 -1.15
N ASN A 87 -6.09 -17.32 0.10
CA ASN A 87 -6.83 -17.77 1.29
C ASN A 87 -7.89 -16.75 1.75
N TYR A 88 -7.70 -15.47 1.43
CA TYR A 88 -8.55 -14.38 1.88
C TYR A 88 -8.96 -13.48 0.70
N ASN A 89 -9.96 -12.64 0.90
CA ASN A 89 -10.47 -11.75 -0.15
C ASN A 89 -9.63 -10.46 -0.29
N PHE A 90 -8.33 -10.63 -0.54
CA PHE A 90 -7.38 -9.54 -0.76
C PHE A 90 -6.85 -9.54 -2.18
N LYS A 91 -6.42 -8.35 -2.64
CA LYS A 91 -5.77 -8.14 -3.93
C LYS A 91 -4.35 -7.64 -3.70
N ILE A 92 -3.49 -7.82 -4.70
CA ILE A 92 -2.17 -7.21 -4.73
C ILE A 92 -2.27 -5.88 -5.48
N GLY A 93 -1.67 -4.85 -4.91
CA GLY A 93 -1.43 -3.55 -5.51
C GLY A 93 0.06 -3.22 -5.46
N TRP A 94 0.45 -2.12 -6.10
CA TRP A 94 1.83 -1.70 -6.23
C TRP A 94 2.14 -0.48 -5.36
N HIS A 95 3.35 -0.47 -4.76
CA HIS A 95 3.82 0.61 -3.89
C HIS A 95 5.27 1.01 -4.21
N THR A 96 5.63 0.98 -5.51
CA THR A 96 6.95 1.23 -6.07
C THR A 96 7.99 0.13 -5.81
N TRP A 97 9.16 0.26 -6.44
CA TRP A 97 10.27 -0.65 -6.19
C TRP A 97 11.02 -0.33 -4.89
N ASN A 98 11.29 0.98 -4.63
CA ASN A 98 12.21 1.43 -3.58
C ASN A 98 11.61 2.43 -2.59
N HIS A 99 10.28 2.65 -2.62
CA HIS A 99 9.56 3.56 -1.72
C HIS A 99 10.09 5.02 -1.72
N PRO A 100 10.44 5.64 -2.86
CA PRO A 100 10.88 7.03 -2.87
C PRO A 100 9.71 8.01 -2.81
N ASP A 101 10.00 9.25 -2.41
CA ASP A 101 9.07 10.36 -2.65
C ASP A 101 9.06 10.69 -4.16
N LEU A 102 8.06 10.18 -4.87
CA LEU A 102 7.94 10.30 -6.33
C LEU A 102 7.88 11.74 -6.81
N THR A 103 7.45 12.69 -5.96
CA THR A 103 7.35 14.12 -6.33
C THR A 103 8.70 14.79 -6.52
N LYS A 104 9.79 14.14 -6.09
CA LYS A 104 11.17 14.62 -6.17
C LYS A 104 11.96 14.02 -7.34
N LEU A 105 11.33 13.14 -8.11
CA LEU A 105 11.96 12.38 -9.19
C LEU A 105 11.62 12.96 -10.56
N SER A 106 12.50 12.71 -11.53
CA SER A 106 12.22 12.95 -12.96
C SER A 106 11.18 11.94 -13.49
N GLU A 107 10.57 12.25 -14.65
CA GLU A 107 9.58 11.37 -15.29
C GLU A 107 10.14 9.95 -15.53
N ASP A 108 11.38 9.84 -16.02
CA ASP A 108 12.01 8.54 -16.28
C ASP A 108 12.24 7.72 -15.01
N GLU A 109 12.60 8.39 -13.90
CA GLU A 109 12.76 7.74 -12.59
C GLU A 109 11.40 7.33 -12.03
N ILE A 110 10.38 8.18 -12.12
CA ILE A 110 9.02 7.83 -11.70
C ILE A 110 8.55 6.60 -12.47
N MET A 111 8.69 6.58 -13.80
CA MET A 111 8.26 5.45 -14.62
C MET A 111 8.94 4.14 -14.22
N LYS A 112 10.22 4.16 -13.84
CA LYS A 112 10.91 2.97 -13.32
C LYS A 112 10.30 2.48 -12.00
N GLU A 113 10.01 3.40 -11.09
CA GLU A 113 9.43 3.08 -9.78
C GLU A 113 7.99 2.59 -9.86
N VAL A 114 7.17 3.20 -10.72
CA VAL A 114 5.75 2.86 -10.82
C VAL A 114 5.45 1.68 -11.75
N THR A 115 6.40 1.21 -12.55
CA THR A 115 6.19 0.07 -13.44
C THR A 115 6.35 -1.24 -12.67
N PRO A 116 5.26 -2.00 -12.40
CA PRO A 116 5.32 -3.25 -11.67
C PRO A 116 5.85 -4.40 -12.55
N PRO A 117 6.24 -5.55 -11.98
CA PRO A 117 6.74 -6.70 -12.74
C PRO A 117 5.69 -7.36 -13.62
N TYR A 118 4.42 -7.16 -13.32
CA TYR A 118 3.26 -7.60 -14.12
C TYR A 118 2.11 -6.62 -13.95
N GLN A 119 1.09 -6.68 -14.81
CA GLN A 119 -0.02 -5.74 -14.79
C GLN A 119 -0.77 -5.77 -13.45
N MET A 120 -0.87 -4.61 -12.82
CA MET A 120 -1.65 -4.37 -11.60
C MET A 120 -2.60 -3.18 -11.82
N ASP A 121 -3.78 -3.23 -11.20
CA ASP A 121 -4.79 -2.18 -11.33
C ASP A 121 -4.70 -1.12 -10.22
N LEU A 122 -4.03 -1.44 -9.10
CA LEU A 122 -4.12 -0.71 -7.84
C LEU A 122 -2.73 -0.19 -7.45
N PHE A 123 -2.65 1.08 -7.10
CA PHE A 123 -1.42 1.76 -6.69
C PHE A 123 -1.59 2.50 -5.37
N ALA A 124 -0.56 2.56 -4.54
CA ALA A 124 -0.50 3.46 -3.39
C ALA A 124 0.75 4.33 -3.49
N TYR A 125 0.60 5.64 -3.26
CA TYR A 125 1.73 6.58 -3.31
C TYR A 125 2.58 6.45 -2.04
N PRO A 126 3.92 6.28 -2.15
CA PRO A 126 4.82 6.42 -1.02
C PRO A 126 4.59 7.77 -0.30
N TYR A 127 4.49 7.72 1.03
CA TYR A 127 4.18 8.89 1.87
C TYR A 127 2.83 9.57 1.55
N GLY A 128 2.03 9.00 0.66
CA GLY A 128 0.81 9.61 0.13
C GLY A 128 1.07 10.79 -0.82
N ASN A 129 2.32 11.08 -1.17
CA ASN A 129 2.71 12.25 -1.96
C ASN A 129 2.51 12.02 -3.45
N TYR A 130 1.86 12.98 -4.11
CA TYR A 130 1.70 12.99 -5.55
C TYR A 130 1.64 14.43 -6.09
N ASN A 131 1.95 14.58 -7.36
CA ASN A 131 1.72 15.79 -8.15
C ASN A 131 1.18 15.36 -9.53
N TYR A 132 0.93 16.33 -10.41
CA TYR A 132 0.39 16.07 -11.74
C TYR A 132 1.27 15.10 -12.56
N LEU A 133 2.60 15.27 -12.53
CA LEU A 133 3.53 14.41 -13.26
C LEU A 133 3.47 12.96 -12.75
N VAL A 134 3.42 12.77 -11.44
CA VAL A 134 3.30 11.44 -10.82
C VAL A 134 1.99 10.76 -11.22
N ILE A 135 0.86 11.49 -11.19
CA ILE A 135 -0.44 10.95 -11.64
C ILE A 135 -0.37 10.50 -13.10
N GLU A 136 0.20 11.31 -14.00
CA GLU A 136 0.33 10.93 -15.41
C GLU A 136 1.21 9.70 -15.61
N CYS A 137 2.31 9.54 -14.84
CA CYS A 137 3.13 8.34 -14.88
C CYS A 137 2.37 7.10 -14.38
N VAL A 138 1.61 7.22 -13.29
CA VAL A 138 0.78 6.13 -12.74
C VAL A 138 -0.29 5.69 -13.76
N LYS A 139 -0.93 6.64 -14.46
CA LYS A 139 -1.84 6.34 -15.56
C LYS A 139 -1.14 5.63 -16.72
N LYS A 140 0.03 6.14 -17.15
CA LYS A 140 0.84 5.53 -18.23
C LYS A 140 1.27 4.10 -17.87
N ALA A 141 1.55 3.81 -16.60
CA ALA A 141 1.88 2.47 -16.13
C ALA A 141 0.67 1.51 -16.11
N GLY A 142 -0.56 2.01 -16.35
CA GLY A 142 -1.76 1.21 -16.56
C GLY A 142 -2.60 0.98 -15.31
N PHE A 143 -2.32 1.64 -14.20
CA PHE A 143 -3.14 1.57 -12.99
C PHE A 143 -4.50 2.23 -13.23
N LYS A 144 -5.53 1.71 -12.56
CA LYS A 144 -6.90 2.22 -12.64
C LYS A 144 -7.27 3.07 -11.43
N PHE A 145 -6.62 2.80 -10.30
CA PHE A 145 -6.87 3.50 -9.04
C PHE A 145 -5.56 3.73 -8.28
N ALA A 146 -5.46 4.89 -7.64
CA ALA A 146 -4.32 5.22 -6.79
C ALA A 146 -4.76 5.90 -5.49
N TRP A 147 -4.14 5.47 -4.40
CA TRP A 147 -4.45 5.89 -3.03
C TRP A 147 -3.36 6.74 -2.42
N SER A 148 -3.79 7.82 -1.77
CA SER A 148 -2.98 8.64 -0.87
C SER A 148 -3.28 8.28 0.58
N VAL A 149 -2.46 8.74 1.52
CA VAL A 149 -2.69 8.68 2.97
C VAL A 149 -3.19 10.01 3.54
N THR A 150 -3.33 11.04 2.69
CA THR A 150 -3.81 12.35 3.12
C THR A 150 -5.31 12.27 3.39
N GLN A 151 -5.76 12.73 4.54
CA GLN A 151 -7.18 12.87 4.82
C GLN A 151 -7.81 13.93 3.90
N GLY A 152 -8.98 13.65 3.39
CA GLY A 152 -9.67 14.57 2.50
C GLY A 152 -11.02 14.03 2.03
N THR A 153 -11.75 14.85 1.31
CA THR A 153 -12.99 14.45 0.67
C THR A 153 -12.73 14.17 -0.81
N LEU A 154 -13.12 12.99 -1.26
CA LEU A 154 -13.02 12.64 -2.68
C LEU A 154 -13.94 13.54 -3.50
N ASP A 155 -13.35 14.39 -4.36
CA ASP A 155 -14.11 15.18 -5.33
C ASP A 155 -14.31 14.34 -6.61
N THR A 156 -15.48 13.76 -6.76
CA THR A 156 -15.84 12.94 -7.93
C THR A 156 -16.03 13.75 -9.22
N ASN A 157 -16.01 15.09 -9.15
CA ASN A 157 -15.99 15.95 -10.34
C ASN A 157 -14.57 16.19 -10.88
N ASP A 158 -13.53 15.88 -10.08
CA ASP A 158 -12.15 15.93 -10.55
C ASP A 158 -11.93 14.81 -11.58
N ILE A 159 -11.38 15.14 -12.75
CA ILE A 159 -11.11 14.17 -13.81
C ILE A 159 -10.15 13.06 -13.37
N ASP A 160 -9.33 13.34 -12.37
CA ASP A 160 -8.32 12.43 -11.82
C ASP A 160 -8.74 11.80 -10.48
N TYR A 161 -10.01 11.87 -10.10
CA TYR A 161 -10.47 11.42 -8.80
C TYR A 161 -10.08 9.97 -8.48
N ASN A 162 -9.99 9.08 -9.46
CA ASN A 162 -9.55 7.70 -9.30
C ASN A 162 -8.07 7.58 -8.87
N TYR A 163 -7.28 8.63 -9.07
CA TYR A 163 -5.86 8.70 -8.75
C TYR A 163 -5.57 9.60 -7.54
N LYS A 164 -6.60 10.02 -6.81
CA LYS A 164 -6.55 10.92 -5.64
C LYS A 164 -7.41 10.39 -4.50
N ILE A 165 -7.45 9.06 -4.33
CA ILE A 165 -8.32 8.43 -3.33
C ILE A 165 -7.65 8.56 -1.97
N TYR A 166 -8.38 9.11 -1.02
CA TYR A 166 -7.92 9.23 0.35
C TYR A 166 -8.17 7.95 1.15
N ARG A 167 -7.32 7.73 2.15
CA ARG A 167 -7.44 6.65 3.13
C ARG A 167 -7.33 7.20 4.53
N ASP A 168 -8.09 6.64 5.45
CA ASP A 168 -7.94 6.92 6.87
C ASP A 168 -6.98 5.91 7.51
N TYR A 169 -6.29 6.32 8.56
CA TYR A 169 -5.59 5.41 9.46
C TYR A 169 -6.58 4.77 10.41
N LEU A 170 -6.36 3.48 10.73
CA LEU A 170 -7.09 2.79 11.78
C LEU A 170 -6.67 3.29 13.16
#